data_0caf2780e0da4cf89f8052819d463c69
#
_entry.id   0caf2780e0da4cf89f8052819d463c69
#
_cell.length_a   1.000
_cell.length_b   1.000
_cell.length_c   1.000
_cell.angle_alpha   90.00
_cell.angle_beta   90.00
_cell.angle_gamma   90.00
#
_symmetry.space_group_name_H-M   'P 1'
#
loop_
_entity.id
_entity.type
_entity.pdbx_description
1 polymer ?
#
loop_
_entity_poly.entity_id
_entity_poly.type
_entity_poly.pdbx_seq_one_letter_code
_entity_poly.pdbx_strand_id
1 'polypeptide(L)'
;MPDNKVHSGKTPGFLAKLRKIFGLNIGTVMFGAIFIYMIFSVILYLTASHMESYQVPSGPLSMNETYTGLAIMTENVVQADAGGYVTYYAREGTKINANGAVYSLNSSRSADNVTSLSREELADIRSNMQSFSKGFDPSKFNSAYSFKYQLNGSILQYASDSSGASSASTTSEDGEEATVTTIVSSDPNIRRAQTDGIILYSTDGYETKTVDNVTAADFDQNSYQETDLKTDGQIKAGDDIYTIITDERWSLLIPLSEKQAANLKERTSIRVKFLKDDLTQTGDFSIMEIDGAKYGKI
;
A
#
# COMPACT_ATOMS: atom_id res chain seq x y z
N MET A 1 22.59 -72.28 -97.89
CA MET A 1 22.75 -72.05 -96.43
C MET A 1 22.46 -70.61 -96.21
N PRO A 2 21.36 -70.24 -95.51
CA PRO A 2 20.96 -68.86 -95.34
C PRO A 2 21.52 -68.26 -94.04
N ASP A 3 21.99 -67.02 -94.14
CA ASP A 3 22.47 -66.16 -93.09
C ASP A 3 21.35 -65.68 -92.19
N ASN A 4 21.52 -65.91 -90.91
CA ASN A 4 20.61 -65.45 -89.89
C ASN A 4 21.07 -64.11 -89.33
N LYS A 5 20.43 -63.00 -89.78
CA LYS A 5 20.63 -61.65 -89.22
C LYS A 5 19.83 -61.47 -87.99
N VAL A 6 20.46 -61.42 -86.88
CA VAL A 6 19.88 -61.05 -85.63
C VAL A 6 19.64 -59.54 -85.58
N HIS A 7 18.39 -59.11 -85.57
CA HIS A 7 18.01 -57.73 -85.33
C HIS A 7 18.05 -57.40 -83.82
N SER A 8 19.07 -56.68 -83.42
CA SER A 8 19.17 -56.06 -82.14
C SER A 8 18.17 -54.89 -82.04
N GLY A 9 17.04 -55.13 -81.42
CA GLY A 9 16.06 -54.08 -81.07
C GLY A 9 16.60 -53.22 -79.94
N LYS A 10 17.15 -52.05 -80.28
CA LYS A 10 17.43 -51.01 -79.22
C LYS A 10 16.11 -50.49 -78.64
N THR A 11 15.86 -50.79 -77.43
CA THR A 11 14.78 -50.17 -76.63
C THR A 11 15.01 -48.65 -76.57
N PRO A 12 14.03 -47.83 -76.97
CA PRO A 12 14.21 -46.38 -76.94
C PRO A 12 14.45 -45.95 -75.50
N GLY A 13 15.54 -45.21 -75.26
CA GLY A 13 15.95 -44.70 -73.96
C GLY A 13 14.83 -43.89 -73.35
N PHE A 14 14.77 -43.88 -72.05
CA PHE A 14 13.78 -43.14 -71.21
C PHE A 14 13.55 -41.70 -71.69
N LEU A 15 14.60 -41.00 -72.15
CA LEU A 15 14.54 -39.66 -72.72
C LEU A 15 13.74 -39.62 -74.01
N ALA A 16 13.80 -40.68 -74.91
CA ALA A 16 13.05 -40.74 -76.14
C ALA A 16 11.55 -40.96 -75.90
N LYS A 17 11.21 -41.70 -74.85
CA LYS A 17 9.80 -41.85 -74.38
C LYS A 17 9.27 -40.55 -73.79
N LEU A 18 10.04 -39.81 -73.00
CA LEU A 18 9.67 -38.51 -72.43
C LEU A 18 9.42 -37.48 -73.56
N ARG A 19 10.31 -37.43 -74.60
CA ARG A 19 10.17 -36.55 -75.72
C ARG A 19 8.88 -36.81 -76.55
N LYS A 20 8.42 -38.06 -76.57
CA LYS A 20 7.20 -38.41 -77.32
C LYS A 20 5.91 -38.10 -76.49
N ILE A 21 5.98 -38.09 -75.15
CA ILE A 21 4.88 -37.78 -74.34
C ILE A 21 4.67 -36.26 -74.15
N PHE A 22 5.77 -35.48 -74.04
CA PHE A 22 5.69 -34.06 -73.69
C PHE A 22 5.85 -33.10 -74.92
N GLY A 23 5.86 -33.58 -76.15
CA GLY A 23 5.98 -32.67 -77.32
C GLY A 23 6.99 -31.56 -77.07
N LEU A 24 8.28 -31.89 -76.85
CA LEU A 24 9.34 -30.98 -76.34
C LEU A 24 9.49 -29.78 -77.27
N ASN A 25 8.66 -28.76 -77.07
CA ASN A 25 8.86 -27.43 -77.57
C ASN A 25 9.64 -26.63 -76.51
N ILE A 26 10.44 -25.67 -76.87
CA ILE A 26 11.29 -24.90 -75.99
C ILE A 26 10.45 -24.24 -74.85
N GLY A 27 9.19 -23.88 -75.12
CA GLY A 27 8.23 -23.35 -74.17
C GLY A 27 7.82 -24.37 -73.10
N THR A 28 7.65 -25.66 -73.45
CA THR A 28 7.29 -26.72 -72.50
C THR A 28 8.46 -27.01 -71.59
N VAL A 29 9.70 -26.93 -72.05
CA VAL A 29 10.88 -27.10 -71.18
C VAL A 29 11.01 -25.93 -70.21
N MET A 30 10.84 -24.68 -70.63
CA MET A 30 10.88 -23.50 -69.81
C MET A 30 9.76 -23.54 -68.75
N PHE A 31 8.53 -23.86 -69.17
CA PHE A 31 7.41 -23.98 -68.24
C PHE A 31 7.64 -25.08 -67.19
N GLY A 32 8.15 -26.25 -67.64
CA GLY A 32 8.51 -27.34 -66.70
C GLY A 32 9.60 -26.92 -65.69
N ALA A 33 10.61 -26.16 -66.11
CA ALA A 33 11.64 -25.65 -65.21
C ALA A 33 11.08 -24.67 -64.17
N ILE A 34 10.22 -23.74 -64.62
CA ILE A 34 9.55 -22.80 -63.72
C ILE A 34 8.63 -23.53 -62.74
N PHE A 35 7.89 -24.53 -63.23
CA PHE A 35 7.00 -25.33 -62.38
C PHE A 35 7.76 -26.12 -61.32
N ILE A 36 8.87 -26.74 -61.65
CA ILE A 36 9.75 -27.45 -60.71
C ILE A 36 10.34 -26.45 -59.71
N TYR A 37 10.78 -25.28 -60.16
CA TYR A 37 11.26 -24.21 -59.25
C TYR A 37 10.17 -23.77 -58.28
N MET A 38 8.94 -23.60 -58.74
CA MET A 38 7.83 -23.20 -57.88
C MET A 38 7.51 -24.27 -56.83
N ILE A 39 7.48 -25.56 -57.23
CA ILE A 39 7.28 -26.67 -56.26
C ILE A 39 8.41 -26.68 -55.23
N PHE A 40 9.66 -26.54 -55.69
CA PHE A 40 10.81 -26.54 -54.77
C PHE A 40 10.78 -25.34 -53.81
N SER A 41 10.40 -24.16 -54.31
CA SER A 41 10.24 -22.95 -53.49
C SER A 41 9.15 -23.10 -52.43
N VAL A 42 7.99 -23.73 -52.79
CA VAL A 42 6.93 -24.00 -51.83
C VAL A 42 7.37 -25.00 -50.76
N ILE A 43 8.08 -26.05 -51.17
CA ILE A 43 8.61 -27.04 -50.21
C ILE A 43 9.60 -26.37 -49.27
N LEU A 44 10.52 -25.56 -49.77
CA LEU A 44 11.45 -24.80 -48.93
C LEU A 44 10.74 -23.84 -47.98
N TYR A 45 9.68 -23.16 -48.45
CA TYR A 45 8.90 -22.26 -47.62
C TYR A 45 8.16 -23.01 -46.50
N LEU A 46 7.58 -24.17 -46.78
CA LEU A 46 6.89 -24.99 -45.78
C LEU A 46 7.83 -25.69 -44.82
N THR A 47 9.08 -25.96 -45.26
CA THR A 47 10.09 -26.63 -44.41
C THR A 47 10.99 -25.64 -43.67
N ALA A 48 10.98 -24.37 -44.08
CA ALA A 48 11.72 -23.32 -43.37
C ALA A 48 11.10 -23.12 -41.98
N SER A 49 11.88 -23.36 -40.95
CA SER A 49 11.48 -23.00 -39.59
C SER A 49 11.37 -21.48 -39.53
N HIS A 50 10.13 -20.99 -39.46
CA HIS A 50 9.87 -19.58 -39.20
C HIS A 50 10.30 -19.31 -37.75
N MET A 51 11.39 -18.55 -37.58
CA MET A 51 11.74 -18.02 -36.26
C MET A 51 10.71 -16.95 -35.92
N GLU A 52 9.77 -17.30 -35.09
CA GLU A 52 8.94 -16.32 -34.41
C GLU A 52 9.82 -15.62 -33.38
N SER A 53 10.10 -14.33 -33.61
CA SER A 53 10.75 -13.51 -32.59
C SER A 53 9.73 -13.30 -31.45
N TYR A 54 9.84 -14.07 -30.40
CA TYR A 54 9.10 -13.85 -29.19
C TYR A 54 9.77 -12.69 -28.44
N GLN A 55 9.12 -11.54 -28.41
CA GLN A 55 9.50 -10.47 -27.48
C GLN A 55 9.17 -10.98 -26.07
N VAL A 56 10.21 -11.35 -25.36
CA VAL A 56 10.08 -11.61 -23.91
C VAL A 56 9.71 -10.28 -23.27
N PRO A 57 8.48 -10.09 -22.78
CA PRO A 57 8.15 -8.90 -22.00
C PRO A 57 9.12 -8.90 -20.82
N SER A 58 9.76 -7.76 -20.57
CA SER A 58 10.51 -7.57 -19.34
C SER A 58 9.52 -7.72 -18.19
N GLY A 59 9.44 -8.90 -17.63
CA GLY A 59 8.70 -9.14 -16.40
C GLY A 59 9.38 -8.38 -15.25
N PRO A 60 8.63 -7.98 -14.22
CA PRO A 60 9.23 -7.37 -13.06
C PRO A 60 10.29 -8.31 -12.50
N LEU A 61 11.51 -7.81 -12.33
CA LEU A 61 12.62 -8.56 -11.72
C LEU A 61 12.37 -8.87 -10.23
N SER A 62 11.34 -8.29 -9.65
CA SER A 62 10.89 -8.57 -8.28
C SER A 62 9.54 -9.28 -8.33
N MET A 63 9.43 -10.38 -7.63
CA MET A 63 8.14 -10.99 -7.32
C MET A 63 7.47 -10.06 -6.29
N ASN A 64 6.58 -9.19 -6.78
CA ASN A 64 5.72 -8.40 -5.89
C ASN A 64 4.55 -9.29 -5.49
N GLU A 65 4.55 -9.74 -4.26
CA GLU A 65 3.43 -10.48 -3.69
C GLU A 65 2.68 -9.53 -2.74
N THR A 66 1.35 -9.61 -2.75
CA THR A 66 0.51 -8.81 -1.86
C THR A 66 0.06 -9.67 -0.70
N TYR A 67 0.25 -9.16 0.49
CA TYR A 67 -0.12 -9.80 1.75
C TYR A 67 -1.03 -8.90 2.55
N THR A 68 -1.88 -9.51 3.36
CA THR A 68 -2.47 -8.84 4.51
C THR A 68 -1.66 -9.22 5.73
N GLY A 69 -1.19 -8.24 6.47
CA GLY A 69 -0.40 -8.43 7.67
C GLY A 69 -1.05 -7.80 8.88
N LEU A 70 -0.65 -8.26 10.06
CA LEU A 70 -1.02 -7.71 11.34
C LEU A 70 0.10 -6.80 11.84
N ALA A 71 -0.23 -5.53 12.11
CA ALA A 71 0.70 -4.58 12.73
C ALA A 71 0.60 -4.71 14.25
N ILE A 72 1.74 -4.86 14.91
CA ILE A 72 1.84 -4.93 16.37
C ILE A 72 2.63 -3.71 16.83
N MET A 73 1.98 -2.88 17.63
CA MET A 73 2.52 -1.65 18.21
C MET A 73 2.49 -1.73 19.73
N THR A 74 3.26 -0.88 20.38
CA THR A 74 3.21 -0.74 21.85
C THR A 74 2.20 0.34 22.19
N GLU A 75 1.01 -0.07 22.62
CA GLU A 75 -0.13 0.80 22.82
C GLU A 75 -0.61 0.74 24.28
N ASN A 76 -1.08 1.87 24.77
CA ASN A 76 -1.72 1.96 26.08
C ASN A 76 -3.07 2.65 25.94
N VAL A 77 -4.13 2.00 26.36
CA VAL A 77 -5.47 2.59 26.46
C VAL A 77 -5.56 3.44 27.72
N VAL A 78 -6.00 4.67 27.57
CA VAL A 78 -6.17 5.60 28.70
C VAL A 78 -7.65 5.79 28.96
N GLN A 79 -8.03 5.53 30.21
CA GLN A 79 -9.40 5.62 30.69
C GLN A 79 -9.68 6.95 31.40
N ALA A 80 -10.96 7.35 31.38
CA ALA A 80 -11.43 8.51 32.11
C ALA A 80 -11.30 8.33 33.63
N ASP A 81 -10.76 9.33 34.29
CA ASP A 81 -10.71 9.38 35.75
C ASP A 81 -12.01 9.90 36.38
N ALA A 82 -12.86 10.57 35.64
CA ALA A 82 -14.13 11.12 36.03
C ALA A 82 -15.16 11.11 34.89
N GLY A 83 -16.44 11.30 35.25
CA GLY A 83 -17.47 11.47 34.23
C GLY A 83 -17.59 12.93 33.78
N GLY A 84 -18.04 13.14 32.55
CA GLY A 84 -18.22 14.47 32.00
C GLY A 84 -18.39 14.48 30.50
N TYR A 85 -18.47 15.69 29.90
CA TYR A 85 -18.40 15.89 28.46
C TYR A 85 -16.97 16.14 28.08
N VAL A 86 -16.51 15.39 27.03
CA VAL A 86 -15.11 15.45 26.57
C VAL A 86 -14.93 16.54 25.55
N THR A 87 -13.89 17.34 25.72
CA THR A 87 -13.37 18.24 24.67
C THR A 87 -11.96 17.79 24.34
N TYR A 88 -11.72 17.39 23.08
CA TYR A 88 -10.44 16.85 22.62
C TYR A 88 -9.55 17.98 22.11
N TYR A 89 -8.29 18.06 22.59
CA TYR A 89 -7.28 19.03 22.16
C TYR A 89 -6.24 18.38 21.25
N ALA A 90 -5.78 17.17 21.60
CA ALA A 90 -4.82 16.45 20.78
C ALA A 90 -5.48 15.96 19.47
N ARG A 91 -4.74 16.05 18.38
CA ARG A 91 -5.19 15.51 17.09
C ARG A 91 -4.83 14.04 17.00
N GLU A 92 -5.71 13.28 16.35
CA GLU A 92 -5.47 11.89 16.03
C GLU A 92 -4.29 11.73 15.07
N GLY A 93 -3.44 10.72 15.31
CA GLY A 93 -2.23 10.48 14.53
C GLY A 93 -1.10 11.48 14.77
N THR A 94 -1.24 12.40 15.74
CA THR A 94 -0.17 13.36 16.05
C THR A 94 0.64 12.93 17.26
N LYS A 95 1.93 13.24 17.23
CA LYS A 95 2.82 13.03 18.38
C LYS A 95 2.55 14.09 19.44
N ILE A 96 2.39 13.65 20.69
CA ILE A 96 2.26 14.52 21.85
C ILE A 96 3.42 14.26 22.82
N ASN A 97 3.88 15.31 23.47
CA ASN A 97 4.88 15.18 24.54
C ASN A 97 4.21 14.82 25.87
N ALA A 98 4.97 14.24 26.77
CA ALA A 98 4.57 14.09 28.15
C ALA A 98 4.12 15.45 28.73
N ASN A 99 3.02 15.46 29.50
CA ASN A 99 2.32 16.64 29.99
C ASN A 99 1.61 17.49 28.91
N GLY A 100 1.58 17.08 27.65
CA GLY A 100 0.76 17.72 26.61
C GLY A 100 -0.73 17.57 26.92
N ALA A 101 -1.54 18.59 26.62
CA ALA A 101 -2.98 18.54 26.83
C ALA A 101 -3.64 17.60 25.80
N VAL A 102 -4.36 16.58 26.27
CA VAL A 102 -5.06 15.63 25.38
C VAL A 102 -6.54 15.96 25.31
N TYR A 103 -7.21 16.09 26.45
CA TYR A 103 -8.64 16.37 26.50
C TYR A 103 -9.00 17.12 27.80
N SER A 104 -10.21 17.65 27.87
CA SER A 104 -10.79 18.12 29.16
C SER A 104 -12.14 17.47 29.42
N LEU A 105 -12.47 17.41 30.70
CA LEU A 105 -13.77 16.94 31.20
C LEU A 105 -14.57 18.10 31.76
N ASN A 106 -15.73 18.38 31.17
CA ASN A 106 -16.58 19.47 31.53
C ASN A 106 -17.94 18.95 32.07
N SER A 107 -18.53 19.63 33.03
CA SER A 107 -19.86 19.29 33.57
C SER A 107 -21.00 19.59 32.60
N SER A 108 -20.77 20.45 31.62
CA SER A 108 -21.71 20.82 30.56
C SER A 108 -21.08 20.70 29.19
N ARG A 109 -21.90 20.53 28.16
CA ARG A 109 -21.45 20.43 26.78
C ARG A 109 -20.82 21.76 26.33
N SER A 110 -19.62 21.71 25.78
CA SER A 110 -18.89 22.91 25.33
C SER A 110 -19.59 23.67 24.19
N ALA A 111 -20.59 23.06 23.54
CA ALA A 111 -21.35 23.70 22.47
C ALA A 111 -22.16 24.94 22.90
N ASP A 112 -22.39 25.11 24.21
CA ASP A 112 -23.15 26.27 24.73
C ASP A 112 -22.27 27.52 24.89
N ASN A 113 -20.96 27.40 24.78
CA ASN A 113 -20.00 28.51 24.80
C ASN A 113 -19.44 28.74 23.40
N VAL A 114 -20.27 29.19 22.48
CA VAL A 114 -19.81 29.69 21.17
C VAL A 114 -19.06 30.99 21.41
N THR A 115 -17.76 30.88 21.66
CA THR A 115 -16.88 32.06 21.67
C THR A 115 -16.76 32.53 20.22
N SER A 116 -17.14 33.75 19.95
CA SER A 116 -17.03 34.34 18.62
C SER A 116 -15.55 34.48 18.27
N LEU A 117 -15.09 33.80 17.24
CA LEU A 117 -13.75 33.95 16.69
C LEU A 117 -13.48 35.41 16.32
N SER A 118 -12.25 35.87 16.59
CA SER A 118 -11.80 37.20 16.19
C SER A 118 -11.71 37.31 14.65
N ARG A 119 -11.55 38.52 14.15
CA ARG A 119 -11.37 38.72 12.70
C ARG A 119 -10.06 38.16 12.18
N GLU A 120 -9.02 38.21 12.99
CA GLU A 120 -7.70 37.69 12.70
C GLU A 120 -7.76 36.16 12.60
N GLU A 121 -8.34 35.48 13.56
CA GLU A 121 -8.51 34.02 13.59
C GLU A 121 -9.36 33.50 12.40
N LEU A 122 -10.42 34.22 12.06
CA LEU A 122 -11.22 33.95 10.87
C LEU A 122 -10.42 34.15 9.56
N ALA A 123 -9.52 35.15 9.54
CA ALA A 123 -8.64 35.39 8.40
C ALA A 123 -7.63 34.23 8.22
N ASP A 124 -7.05 33.74 9.30
CA ASP A 124 -6.13 32.59 9.29
C ASP A 124 -6.83 31.31 8.83
N ILE A 125 -8.00 31.01 9.37
CA ILE A 125 -8.81 29.87 8.93
C ILE A 125 -9.10 29.96 7.43
N ARG A 126 -9.49 31.15 6.96
CA ARG A 126 -9.77 31.36 5.53
C ARG A 126 -8.54 31.21 4.67
N SER A 127 -7.38 31.69 5.14
CA SER A 127 -6.09 31.54 4.45
C SER A 127 -5.71 30.06 4.32
N ASN A 128 -5.84 29.30 5.40
CA ASN A 128 -5.59 27.86 5.41
C ASN A 128 -6.51 27.10 4.45
N MET A 129 -7.81 27.43 4.44
CA MET A 129 -8.77 26.85 3.48
C MET A 129 -8.43 27.20 2.03
N GLN A 130 -8.00 28.42 1.75
CA GLN A 130 -7.59 28.83 0.40
C GLN A 130 -6.30 28.11 -0.04
N SER A 131 -5.35 27.96 0.84
CA SER A 131 -4.09 27.25 0.57
C SER A 131 -4.37 25.78 0.27
N PHE A 132 -5.19 25.13 1.07
CA PHE A 132 -5.64 23.77 0.82
C PHE A 132 -6.36 23.63 -0.52
N SER A 133 -7.33 24.54 -0.80
CA SER A 133 -8.08 24.49 -2.06
C SER A 133 -7.21 24.65 -3.31
N LYS A 134 -6.12 25.43 -3.23
CA LYS A 134 -5.16 25.61 -4.33
C LYS A 134 -4.26 24.40 -4.53
N GLY A 135 -3.92 23.67 -3.44
CA GLY A 135 -3.04 22.50 -3.45
C GLY A 135 -3.77 21.16 -3.48
N PHE A 136 -5.09 21.15 -3.53
CA PHE A 136 -5.88 19.94 -3.45
C PHE A 136 -5.72 19.07 -4.71
N ASP A 137 -5.25 17.82 -4.50
CA ASP A 137 -5.14 16.80 -5.53
C ASP A 137 -6.21 15.72 -5.29
N PRO A 138 -7.20 15.57 -6.21
CA PRO A 138 -8.25 14.57 -6.06
C PRO A 138 -7.74 13.13 -5.99
N SER A 139 -6.53 12.85 -6.50
CA SER A 139 -5.91 11.53 -6.42
C SER A 139 -5.41 11.18 -5.02
N LYS A 140 -5.25 12.19 -4.15
CA LYS A 140 -4.79 12.07 -2.77
C LYS A 140 -5.86 12.49 -1.77
N PHE A 141 -7.02 11.82 -1.84
CA PHE A 141 -8.18 12.19 -1.03
C PHE A 141 -7.94 12.19 0.49
N ASN A 142 -6.95 11.43 0.97
CA ASN A 142 -6.52 11.46 2.38
C ASN A 142 -6.14 12.87 2.88
N SER A 143 -5.62 13.72 1.99
CA SER A 143 -5.31 15.11 2.34
C SER A 143 -6.53 15.91 2.81
N ALA A 144 -7.72 15.56 2.32
CA ALA A 144 -8.97 16.21 2.74
C ALA A 144 -9.34 15.90 4.20
N TYR A 145 -9.11 14.64 4.62
CA TYR A 145 -9.33 14.25 6.02
C TYR A 145 -8.28 14.89 6.94
N SER A 146 -7.00 14.85 6.55
CA SER A 146 -5.95 15.53 7.31
C SER A 146 -6.24 17.02 7.47
N PHE A 147 -6.68 17.68 6.40
CA PHE A 147 -7.07 19.10 6.45
C PHE A 147 -8.30 19.34 7.32
N LYS A 148 -9.32 18.48 7.27
CA LYS A 148 -10.49 18.57 8.15
C LYS A 148 -10.06 18.53 9.63
N TYR A 149 -9.19 17.61 10.00
CA TYR A 149 -8.69 17.53 11.38
C TYR A 149 -7.83 18.75 11.74
N GLN A 150 -7.02 19.25 10.82
CA GLN A 150 -6.22 20.47 11.01
C GLN A 150 -7.12 21.69 11.25
N LEU A 151 -8.16 21.83 10.45
CA LEU A 151 -9.13 22.91 10.58
C LEU A 151 -9.87 22.85 11.92
N ASN A 152 -10.36 21.67 12.29
CA ASN A 152 -11.03 21.47 13.59
C ASN A 152 -10.08 21.77 14.74
N GLY A 153 -8.80 21.34 14.67
CA GLY A 153 -7.78 21.63 15.68
C GLY A 153 -7.53 23.14 15.83
N SER A 154 -7.43 23.88 14.72
CA SER A 154 -7.24 25.32 14.73
C SER A 154 -8.44 26.06 15.35
N ILE A 155 -9.67 25.65 15.00
CA ILE A 155 -10.88 26.24 15.57
C ILE A 155 -10.96 26.01 17.09
N LEU A 156 -10.63 24.79 17.53
CA LEU A 156 -10.59 24.46 18.97
C LEU A 156 -9.50 25.25 19.71
N GLN A 157 -8.35 25.45 19.08
CA GLN A 157 -7.26 26.24 19.63
C GLN A 157 -7.68 27.69 19.83
N TYR A 158 -8.28 28.33 18.84
CA TYR A 158 -8.77 29.70 18.94
C TYR A 158 -9.90 29.85 19.96
N ALA A 159 -10.79 28.86 20.04
CA ALA A 159 -11.82 28.83 21.06
C ALA A 159 -11.26 28.70 22.48
N SER A 160 -10.11 28.04 22.66
CA SER A 160 -9.42 27.89 23.94
C SER A 160 -8.59 29.14 24.31
N ASP A 161 -7.95 29.80 23.33
CA ASP A 161 -7.17 31.02 23.52
C ASP A 161 -8.06 32.19 24.00
N SER A 162 -9.29 32.28 23.50
CA SER A 162 -10.27 33.24 23.98
C SER A 162 -10.69 33.00 25.45
N SER A 163 -10.39 31.81 26.00
CA SER A 163 -10.63 31.46 27.42
C SER A 163 -9.42 31.71 28.32
N GLY A 164 -8.36 32.37 27.83
CA GLY A 164 -7.16 32.75 28.61
C GLY A 164 -6.02 31.72 28.62
N ALA A 165 -6.04 30.75 27.69
CA ALA A 165 -4.93 29.82 27.52
C ALA A 165 -3.87 30.39 26.56
N SER A 166 -2.64 30.58 27.00
CA SER A 166 -1.51 31.02 26.15
C SER A 166 -0.90 29.85 25.40
N SER A 167 -0.87 29.93 24.07
CA SER A 167 -0.17 28.97 23.20
C SER A 167 1.28 29.41 23.02
N ALA A 168 2.22 28.52 23.34
CA ALA A 168 3.63 28.69 22.98
C ALA A 168 3.97 27.78 21.80
N SER A 169 4.30 28.36 20.64
CA SER A 169 4.83 27.63 19.49
C SER A 169 6.35 27.60 19.56
N THR A 170 6.93 26.40 19.60
CA THR A 170 8.38 26.20 19.44
C THR A 170 8.64 25.67 18.03
N THR A 171 9.42 26.43 17.26
CA THR A 171 9.92 26.02 15.95
C THR A 171 11.18 25.18 16.16
N SER A 172 11.21 23.94 15.71
CA SER A 172 12.44 23.15 15.65
C SER A 172 13.18 23.41 14.34
N GLU A 173 14.54 23.48 14.42
CA GLU A 173 15.44 23.93 13.34
C GLU A 173 15.55 22.98 12.12
N ASP A 174 14.81 21.88 12.03
CA ASP A 174 14.93 20.88 10.97
C ASP A 174 13.74 20.81 10.01
N GLY A 175 13.09 21.94 9.71
CA GLY A 175 12.27 22.08 8.48
C GLY A 175 11.02 21.19 8.33
N GLU A 176 10.68 20.31 9.26
CA GLU A 176 9.39 19.64 9.35
C GLU A 176 8.56 20.33 10.43
N GLU A 177 7.48 20.99 10.02
CA GLU A 177 6.51 21.62 10.94
C GLU A 177 5.74 20.55 11.73
N ALA A 178 6.34 20.02 12.78
CA ALA A 178 5.62 19.35 13.84
C ALA A 178 5.05 20.45 14.76
N THR A 179 3.81 20.84 14.53
CA THR A 179 3.10 21.78 15.40
C THR A 179 2.79 21.09 16.72
N VAL A 180 3.72 21.19 17.66
CA VAL A 180 3.48 20.76 19.04
C VAL A 180 2.67 21.86 19.74
N THR A 181 1.35 21.69 19.81
CA THR A 181 0.47 22.59 20.55
C THR A 181 0.63 22.32 22.05
N THR A 182 1.47 23.08 22.71
CA THR A 182 1.57 23.04 24.17
C THR A 182 0.57 24.02 24.75
N ILE A 183 -0.61 23.57 25.11
CA ILE A 183 -1.57 24.36 25.89
C ILE A 183 -1.10 24.41 27.34
N VAL A 184 -0.57 25.54 27.74
CA VAL A 184 -0.20 25.79 29.15
C VAL A 184 -1.39 26.44 29.85
N SER A 185 -2.44 25.67 30.06
CA SER A 185 -3.57 26.07 30.92
C SER A 185 -3.47 25.39 32.27
N SER A 186 -3.67 26.13 33.33
CA SER A 186 -3.81 25.62 34.71
C SER A 186 -5.24 25.15 35.00
N ASP A 187 -6.07 24.95 33.99
CA ASP A 187 -7.43 24.43 34.16
C ASP A 187 -7.35 22.99 34.74
N PRO A 188 -7.93 22.74 35.91
CA PRO A 188 -7.92 21.43 36.54
C PRO A 188 -8.70 20.36 35.78
N ASN A 189 -9.53 20.78 34.85
CA ASN A 189 -10.32 19.88 34.00
C ASN A 189 -9.50 19.30 32.83
N ILE A 190 -8.34 19.90 32.51
CA ILE A 190 -7.50 19.42 31.42
C ILE A 190 -6.73 18.16 31.84
N ARG A 191 -6.88 17.10 31.08
CA ARG A 191 -6.13 15.85 31.21
C ARG A 191 -4.97 15.85 30.26
N ARG A 192 -3.80 15.50 30.78
CA ARG A 192 -2.53 15.56 30.07
C ARG A 192 -1.98 14.17 29.86
N ALA A 193 -1.24 14.01 28.76
CA ALA A 193 -0.54 12.75 28.49
C ALA A 193 0.48 12.45 29.59
N GLN A 194 0.49 11.22 30.08
CA GLN A 194 1.45 10.77 31.09
C GLN A 194 2.82 10.48 30.47
N THR A 195 2.83 10.04 29.22
CA THR A 195 4.02 9.72 28.43
C THR A 195 3.94 10.44 27.07
N ASP A 196 5.06 10.56 26.41
CA ASP A 196 5.09 10.96 25.00
C ASP A 196 4.65 9.79 24.10
N GLY A 197 4.10 10.13 22.95
CA GLY A 197 3.60 9.12 22.00
C GLY A 197 2.68 9.70 20.95
N ILE A 198 2.10 8.83 20.13
CA ILE A 198 1.12 9.18 19.11
C ILE A 198 -0.28 8.88 19.64
N ILE A 199 -1.17 9.85 19.54
CA ILE A 199 -2.57 9.72 20.00
C ILE A 199 -3.42 9.08 18.91
N LEU A 200 -4.18 8.05 19.31
CA LEU A 200 -5.27 7.47 18.54
C LEU A 200 -6.57 7.57 19.36
N TYR A 201 -7.69 7.74 18.68
CA TYR A 201 -9.00 7.72 19.31
C TYR A 201 -9.80 6.49 18.88
N SER A 202 -9.11 5.37 18.74
CA SER A 202 -9.71 4.09 18.47
C SER A 202 -9.02 2.98 19.26
N THR A 203 -9.74 1.88 19.45
CA THR A 203 -9.23 0.61 19.96
C THR A 203 -9.63 -0.49 18.99
N ASP A 204 -8.77 -1.49 18.83
CA ASP A 204 -9.01 -2.63 17.94
C ASP A 204 -8.94 -3.99 18.66
N GLY A 205 -8.67 -3.98 19.96
CA GLY A 205 -8.53 -5.18 20.78
C GLY A 205 -7.15 -5.82 20.69
N TYR A 206 -6.19 -5.22 19.99
CA TYR A 206 -4.82 -5.71 19.88
C TYR A 206 -3.82 -4.94 20.75
N GLU A 207 -4.25 -4.00 21.57
CA GLU A 207 -3.40 -3.13 22.39
C GLU A 207 -2.52 -3.90 23.39
N THR A 208 -2.95 -5.11 23.77
CA THR A 208 -2.17 -6.01 24.65
C THR A 208 -1.38 -7.06 23.90
N LYS A 209 -1.47 -7.07 22.57
CA LYS A 209 -0.76 -8.04 21.74
C LYS A 209 0.70 -7.64 21.57
N THR A 210 1.54 -8.66 21.62
CA THR A 210 2.97 -8.57 21.36
C THR A 210 3.35 -9.63 20.35
N VAL A 211 4.52 -9.51 19.74
CA VAL A 211 5.03 -10.52 18.80
C VAL A 211 5.06 -11.93 19.43
N ASP A 212 5.20 -12.02 20.75
CA ASP A 212 5.35 -13.29 21.46
C ASP A 212 4.00 -13.94 21.84
N ASN A 213 2.90 -13.17 21.91
CA ASN A 213 1.59 -13.67 22.32
C ASN A 213 0.52 -13.67 21.21
N VAL A 214 0.92 -13.31 19.98
CA VAL A 214 0.05 -13.40 18.79
C VAL A 214 -0.22 -14.86 18.46
N THR A 215 -1.45 -15.16 18.08
CA THR A 215 -1.94 -16.47 17.65
C THR A 215 -2.39 -16.45 16.19
N ALA A 216 -2.56 -17.62 15.59
CA ALA A 216 -3.07 -17.72 14.22
C ALA A 216 -4.50 -17.14 14.06
N ALA A 217 -5.30 -17.15 15.13
CA ALA A 217 -6.65 -16.58 15.11
C ALA A 217 -6.65 -15.04 14.97
N ASP A 218 -5.59 -14.36 15.41
CA ASP A 218 -5.47 -12.91 15.32
C ASP A 218 -5.32 -12.40 13.86
N PHE A 219 -5.05 -13.30 12.90
CA PHE A 219 -4.97 -12.96 11.48
C PHE A 219 -6.30 -13.11 10.73
N ASP A 220 -7.39 -13.48 11.42
CA ASP A 220 -8.71 -13.51 10.81
C ASP A 220 -9.28 -12.10 10.68
N GLN A 221 -9.28 -11.56 9.46
CA GLN A 221 -9.80 -10.23 9.15
C GLN A 221 -11.28 -10.05 9.49
N ASN A 222 -12.07 -11.14 9.56
CA ASN A 222 -13.48 -11.05 9.89
C ASN A 222 -13.71 -10.79 11.39
N SER A 223 -12.73 -11.10 12.21
CA SER A 223 -12.77 -10.86 13.66
C SER A 223 -12.25 -9.47 14.05
N TYR A 224 -11.57 -8.76 13.13
CA TYR A 224 -11.05 -7.42 13.38
C TYR A 224 -12.19 -6.41 13.49
N GLN A 225 -12.25 -5.68 14.61
CA GLN A 225 -13.22 -4.63 14.86
C GLN A 225 -12.54 -3.42 15.48
N GLU A 226 -12.56 -2.32 14.79
CA GLU A 226 -12.11 -1.04 15.31
C GLU A 226 -13.29 -0.31 15.97
N THR A 227 -13.10 0.17 17.18
CA THR A 227 -14.08 0.95 17.94
C THR A 227 -13.59 2.39 18.05
N ASP A 228 -14.40 3.35 17.58
CA ASP A 228 -14.13 4.77 17.75
C ASP A 228 -14.43 5.19 19.19
N LEU A 229 -13.46 5.84 19.84
CA LEU A 229 -13.54 6.35 21.22
C LEU A 229 -14.02 7.80 21.26
N LYS A 230 -14.04 8.52 20.14
CA LYS A 230 -14.56 9.88 20.11
C LYS A 230 -16.06 9.89 20.30
N THR A 231 -16.48 10.66 21.27
CA THR A 231 -17.90 10.87 21.55
C THR A 231 -18.17 12.33 21.86
N ASP A 232 -19.33 12.80 21.46
CA ASP A 232 -19.91 14.08 21.89
C ASP A 232 -20.94 13.89 23.01
N GLY A 233 -21.12 12.66 23.47
CA GLY A 233 -21.93 12.31 24.62
C GLY A 233 -21.22 12.51 25.95
N GLN A 234 -21.91 12.22 27.04
CA GLN A 234 -21.33 12.19 28.36
C GLN A 234 -20.67 10.84 28.57
N ILE A 235 -19.42 10.85 29.01
CA ILE A 235 -18.66 9.67 29.43
C ILE A 235 -18.73 9.46 30.96
N LYS A 236 -18.33 8.26 31.40
CA LYS A 236 -18.22 7.88 32.80
C LYS A 236 -16.76 7.62 33.15
N ALA A 237 -16.46 7.65 34.44
CA ALA A 237 -15.18 7.17 34.93
C ALA A 237 -14.98 5.70 34.55
N GLY A 238 -13.83 5.36 34.01
CA GLY A 238 -13.46 4.03 33.49
C GLY A 238 -13.75 3.80 32.00
N ASP A 239 -14.44 4.72 31.31
CA ASP A 239 -14.61 4.64 29.90
C ASP A 239 -13.26 4.92 29.16
N ASP A 240 -12.97 4.20 28.10
CA ASP A 240 -11.78 4.41 27.28
C ASP A 240 -11.92 5.71 26.49
N ILE A 241 -10.88 6.55 26.49
CA ILE A 241 -10.93 7.87 25.83
C ILE A 241 -9.97 7.98 24.66
N TYR A 242 -8.76 7.46 24.81
CA TYR A 242 -7.77 7.46 23.75
C TYR A 242 -6.76 6.34 23.97
N THR A 243 -6.10 5.96 22.90
CA THR A 243 -4.95 5.07 22.89
C THR A 243 -3.70 5.89 22.60
N ILE A 244 -2.59 5.60 23.26
CA ILE A 244 -1.31 6.23 23.00
C ILE A 244 -0.28 5.19 22.58
N ILE A 245 0.31 5.36 21.40
CA ILE A 245 1.43 4.55 20.92
C ILE A 245 2.70 5.14 21.50
N THR A 246 3.39 4.38 22.34
CA THR A 246 4.55 4.86 23.10
C THR A 246 5.89 4.50 22.49
N ASP A 247 5.95 3.56 21.56
CA ASP A 247 7.18 3.19 20.84
C ASP A 247 6.96 3.41 19.34
N GLU A 248 7.88 4.13 18.69
CA GLU A 248 7.86 4.35 17.25
C GLU A 248 8.26 3.08 16.46
N ARG A 249 8.86 2.11 17.13
CA ARG A 249 9.17 0.80 16.55
C ARG A 249 7.97 -0.12 16.67
N TRP A 250 7.61 -0.70 15.56
CA TRP A 250 6.50 -1.64 15.45
C TRP A 250 6.88 -2.83 14.59
N SER A 251 6.12 -3.89 14.65
CA SER A 251 6.36 -5.10 13.87
C SER A 251 5.16 -5.38 12.97
N LEU A 252 5.44 -5.74 11.72
CA LEU A 252 4.44 -6.23 10.79
C LEU A 252 4.60 -7.74 10.64
N LEU A 253 3.56 -8.49 10.95
CA LEU A 253 3.52 -9.93 10.83
C LEU A 253 2.71 -10.31 9.60
N ILE A 254 3.29 -11.09 8.69
CA ILE A 254 2.65 -11.55 7.44
C ILE A 254 2.64 -13.09 7.38
N PRO A 255 1.52 -13.73 7.01
CA PRO A 255 1.49 -15.17 6.83
C PRO A 255 2.32 -15.59 5.61
N LEU A 256 3.12 -16.63 5.72
CA LEU A 256 3.96 -17.17 4.66
C LEU A 256 3.64 -18.63 4.40
N SER A 257 3.58 -19.02 3.13
CA SER A 257 3.63 -20.43 2.77
C SER A 257 5.02 -21.01 3.01
N GLU A 258 5.13 -22.32 3.16
CA GLU A 258 6.42 -23.03 3.33
C GLU A 258 7.43 -22.69 2.21
N LYS A 259 6.94 -22.60 0.97
CA LYS A 259 7.77 -22.23 -0.19
C LYS A 259 8.31 -20.80 -0.08
N GLN A 260 7.47 -19.85 0.34
CA GLN A 260 7.87 -18.45 0.53
C GLN A 260 8.86 -18.33 1.69
N ALA A 261 8.59 -18.99 2.80
CA ALA A 261 9.50 -19.04 3.95
C ALA A 261 10.87 -19.60 3.56
N ALA A 262 10.90 -20.69 2.77
CA ALA A 262 12.15 -21.24 2.26
C ALA A 262 12.93 -20.25 1.37
N ASN A 263 12.24 -19.54 0.49
CA ASN A 263 12.86 -18.56 -0.40
C ASN A 263 13.38 -17.29 0.32
N LEU A 264 12.75 -16.95 1.45
CA LEU A 264 13.09 -15.75 2.22
C LEU A 264 14.02 -16.04 3.40
N LYS A 265 14.38 -17.30 3.64
CA LYS A 265 15.14 -17.74 4.82
C LYS A 265 16.46 -17.00 5.04
N GLU A 266 17.14 -16.64 3.95
CA GLU A 266 18.45 -15.96 4.00
C GLU A 266 18.32 -14.42 3.98
N ARG A 267 17.11 -13.91 3.87
CA ARG A 267 16.88 -12.47 3.88
C ARG A 267 16.86 -11.93 5.31
N THR A 268 17.62 -10.87 5.53
CA THR A 268 17.65 -10.15 6.81
C THR A 268 16.90 -8.82 6.74
N SER A 269 16.56 -8.37 5.55
CA SER A 269 15.86 -7.11 5.31
C SER A 269 14.94 -7.26 4.10
N ILE A 270 13.79 -6.61 4.15
CA ILE A 270 12.79 -6.63 3.10
C ILE A 270 12.18 -5.25 2.90
N ARG A 271 11.80 -4.95 1.65
CA ARG A 271 11.10 -3.72 1.31
C ARG A 271 9.61 -4.00 1.21
N VAL A 272 8.82 -3.25 1.94
CA VAL A 272 7.35 -3.33 1.98
C VAL A 272 6.77 -2.07 1.40
N LYS A 273 5.76 -2.21 0.54
CA LYS A 273 4.97 -1.11 0.02
C LYS A 273 3.56 -1.20 0.60
N PHE A 274 3.15 -0.17 1.33
CA PHE A 274 1.80 -0.02 1.86
C PHE A 274 0.90 0.51 0.74
N LEU A 275 -0.07 -0.31 0.32
CA LEU A 275 -0.89 0.00 -0.86
C LEU A 275 -1.86 1.16 -0.63
N LYS A 276 -2.30 1.35 0.62
CA LYS A 276 -3.24 2.42 0.98
C LYS A 276 -2.63 3.82 0.80
N ASP A 277 -1.37 3.98 1.23
CA ASP A 277 -0.71 5.29 1.32
C ASP A 277 0.41 5.45 0.28
N ASP A 278 0.63 4.44 -0.57
CA ASP A 278 1.72 4.36 -1.54
C ASP A 278 3.13 4.52 -0.92
N LEU A 279 3.21 4.28 0.39
CA LEU A 279 4.44 4.41 1.17
C LEU A 279 5.29 3.15 1.04
N THR A 280 6.58 3.32 0.82
CA THR A 280 7.55 2.21 0.77
C THR A 280 8.53 2.33 1.92
N GLN A 281 8.62 1.28 2.73
CA GLN A 281 9.52 1.19 3.87
C GLN A 281 10.41 -0.05 3.75
N THR A 282 11.59 0.01 4.34
CA THR A 282 12.48 -1.14 4.47
C THR A 282 12.59 -1.48 5.94
N GLY A 283 12.34 -2.75 6.28
CA GLY A 283 12.42 -3.24 7.66
C GLY A 283 13.37 -4.43 7.78
N ASP A 284 13.81 -4.70 9.00
CA ASP A 284 14.51 -5.92 9.34
C ASP A 284 13.55 -7.09 9.21
N PHE A 285 14.02 -8.18 8.62
CA PHE A 285 13.18 -9.33 8.33
C PHE A 285 13.67 -10.58 9.05
N SER A 286 12.74 -11.31 9.63
CA SER A 286 12.98 -12.64 10.18
C SER A 286 11.76 -13.54 9.97
N ILE A 287 11.96 -14.85 10.02
CA ILE A 287 10.88 -15.82 9.94
C ILE A 287 10.63 -16.35 11.34
N MET A 288 9.38 -16.38 11.74
CA MET A 288 8.92 -16.95 13.00
C MET A 288 7.83 -17.99 12.76
N GLU A 289 7.52 -18.74 13.80
CA GLU A 289 6.46 -19.76 13.77
C GLU A 289 5.41 -19.43 14.81
N ILE A 290 4.14 -19.40 14.38
CA ILE A 290 2.99 -19.20 15.26
C ILE A 290 2.03 -20.35 14.98
N ASP A 291 1.68 -21.12 16.02
CA ASP A 291 0.77 -22.27 15.94
C ASP A 291 1.11 -23.28 14.82
N GLY A 292 2.43 -23.48 14.56
CA GLY A 292 2.91 -24.40 13.54
C GLY A 292 2.91 -23.87 12.11
N ALA A 293 2.48 -22.62 11.88
CA ALA A 293 2.54 -21.93 10.59
C ALA A 293 3.70 -20.92 10.53
N LYS A 294 4.20 -20.65 9.32
CA LYS A 294 5.31 -19.70 9.12
C LYS A 294 4.82 -18.31 8.90
N TYR A 295 5.44 -17.35 9.56
CA TYR A 295 5.17 -15.92 9.44
C TYR A 295 6.46 -15.15 9.22
N GLY A 296 6.38 -14.12 8.38
CA GLY A 296 7.44 -13.12 8.24
C GLY A 296 7.20 -11.99 9.24
N LYS A 297 8.21 -11.68 10.05
CA LYS A 297 8.26 -10.52 10.93
C LYS A 297 9.13 -9.46 10.27
N ILE A 298 8.59 -8.28 10.11
CA ILE A 298 9.25 -7.11 9.53
C ILE A 298 9.29 -6.02 10.58
#